data_ab0f139d8e26d0ed9038ab59518e9168
#
_entry.id   ab0f139d8e26d0ed9038ab59518e9168
#
_cell.length_a   1.000
_cell.length_b   1.000
_cell.length_c   1.000
_cell.angle_alpha   90.00
_cell.angle_beta   90.00
_cell.angle_gamma   90.00
#
_symmetry.space_group_name_H-M   'P 1'
#
loop_
_entity.id
_entity.type
_entity.pdbx_description
1 polymer ?
#
loop_
_entity_poly.entity_id
_entity_poly.type
_entity_poly.pdbx_seq_one_letter_code
_entity_poly.pdbx_strand_id
1 'polypeptide(L)'
;MSTTTAPARSTDGLWFGKDLSQSEPIPESAIEQAVALMRTGRLHRYGEQGSGTPEPSLLEQEYAAYVGAKYCVAVSSCGAAMFLALKALGVKPGDKVLTSSFTLAPVPGAIAHAAASAVLVETLEDYTTDLADLERKAASSGARVFLLSHMRGHITDLRAVRDICDRHGIALVEDCAHTMGARWDGQHTGTFGHVGCYSTQTYKHINAGEGGLLVTNDEDVAAQVILMSGCYMMYDQHVLRPSAEVFERWRYVTPNFSMRMSNLAAALLRPQIALLTERGLRWRRIYDDLAKAFATAPHLTLPVRDAREDFVPSSIQFSLDLSPAKIEFFLAECAARGLYIKWFGLRIPTAFTSN
;
A
#
# COMPACT_ATOMS: atom_id res chain seq x y z
N MET A 1 -1.27 30.29 5.85
CA MET A 1 -0.08 29.77 6.55
C MET A 1 -0.24 30.11 8.02
N SER A 2 -0.70 29.19 8.84
CA SER A 2 -0.79 29.38 10.29
C SER A 2 0.59 29.08 10.85
N THR A 3 1.27 30.09 11.38
CA THR A 3 2.50 29.98 12.16
C THR A 3 2.15 29.31 13.49
N THR A 4 2.11 27.98 13.53
CA THR A 4 2.11 27.25 14.77
C THR A 4 3.47 27.47 15.43
N THR A 5 3.52 28.34 16.44
CA THR A 5 4.67 28.47 17.35
C THR A 5 4.97 27.07 17.91
N ALA A 6 6.23 26.64 17.82
CA ALA A 6 6.64 25.39 18.42
C ALA A 6 6.25 25.38 19.91
N PRO A 7 5.67 24.29 20.43
CA PRO A 7 5.27 24.21 21.83
C PRO A 7 6.48 24.43 22.74
N ALA A 8 6.27 25.10 23.89
CA ALA A 8 7.31 25.27 24.90
C ALA A 8 7.79 23.88 25.37
N ARG A 9 9.10 23.70 25.53
CA ARG A 9 9.67 22.45 26.04
C ARG A 9 9.20 22.18 27.46
N SER A 10 8.92 20.91 27.76
CA SER A 10 8.61 20.45 29.10
C SER A 10 9.79 20.72 30.06
N THR A 11 9.50 21.06 31.32
CA THR A 11 10.48 21.31 32.38
C THR A 11 10.92 20.05 33.12
N ASP A 12 10.30 18.88 32.86
CA ASP A 12 10.63 17.60 33.51
C ASP A 12 11.87 16.90 32.95
N GLY A 13 12.50 17.50 31.91
CA GLY A 13 13.73 16.97 31.30
C GLY A 13 13.47 15.82 30.30
N LEU A 14 12.25 15.33 30.16
CA LEU A 14 11.91 14.29 29.20
C LEU A 14 11.80 14.88 27.81
N TRP A 15 12.57 14.37 26.87
CA TRP A 15 12.57 14.80 25.49
C TRP A 15 12.74 13.63 24.52
N PHE A 16 11.78 13.46 23.62
CA PHE A 16 11.88 12.50 22.52
C PHE A 16 12.61 13.15 21.34
N GLY A 17 13.90 12.86 21.22
CA GLY A 17 14.79 13.50 20.24
C GLY A 17 14.89 12.78 18.89
N LYS A 18 14.08 11.74 18.65
CA LYS A 18 14.12 11.00 17.39
C LYS A 18 13.09 11.54 16.39
N ASP A 19 13.47 11.59 15.13
CA ASP A 19 12.54 11.89 14.02
C ASP A 19 11.79 10.61 13.64
N LEU A 20 10.49 10.57 13.95
CA LEU A 20 9.60 9.46 13.57
C LEU A 20 9.24 9.46 12.08
N SER A 21 9.57 10.53 11.34
CA SER A 21 9.38 10.61 9.89
C SER A 21 10.63 10.17 9.10
N GLN A 22 11.70 9.80 9.78
CA GLN A 22 12.91 9.32 9.11
C GLN A 22 12.63 8.01 8.38
N SER A 23 12.87 8.02 7.07
CA SER A 23 12.76 6.81 6.23
C SER A 23 13.90 5.84 6.48
N GLU A 24 13.69 4.57 6.13
CA GLU A 24 14.77 3.57 6.11
C GLU A 24 15.89 4.01 5.15
N PRO A 25 17.15 3.86 5.55
CA PRO A 25 18.25 4.21 4.67
C PRO A 25 18.29 3.30 3.45
N ILE A 26 18.67 3.88 2.31
CA ILE A 26 18.92 3.13 1.09
C ILE A 26 20.24 2.34 1.28
N PRO A 27 20.27 1.03 1.07
CA PRO A 27 21.50 0.23 1.21
C PRO A 27 22.56 0.64 0.19
N GLU A 28 23.82 0.56 0.55
CA GLU A 28 24.95 0.98 -0.30
C GLU A 28 24.93 0.28 -1.66
N SER A 29 24.61 -1.02 -1.70
CA SER A 29 24.48 -1.77 -2.94
C SER A 29 23.44 -1.20 -3.91
N ALA A 30 22.34 -0.62 -3.38
CA ALA A 30 21.33 0.05 -4.21
C ALA A 30 21.83 1.40 -4.73
N ILE A 31 22.60 2.13 -3.90
CA ILE A 31 23.23 3.40 -4.29
C ILE A 31 24.24 3.16 -5.42
N GLU A 32 25.10 2.16 -5.28
CA GLU A 32 26.09 1.78 -6.29
C GLU A 32 25.43 1.40 -7.62
N GLN A 33 24.35 0.59 -7.59
CA GLN A 33 23.58 0.22 -8.78
C GLN A 33 22.95 1.44 -9.44
N ALA A 34 22.34 2.32 -8.65
CA ALA A 34 21.73 3.55 -9.15
C ALA A 34 22.76 4.47 -9.80
N VAL A 35 23.94 4.65 -9.18
CA VAL A 35 25.04 5.45 -9.74
C VAL A 35 25.57 4.82 -11.05
N ALA A 36 25.78 3.52 -11.08
CA ALA A 36 26.20 2.82 -12.30
C ALA A 36 25.18 3.02 -13.43
N LEU A 37 23.90 2.88 -13.14
CA LEU A 37 22.83 3.08 -14.10
C LEU A 37 22.76 4.54 -14.61
N MET A 38 22.84 5.53 -13.71
CA MET A 38 22.87 6.95 -14.09
C MET A 38 24.00 7.30 -15.04
N ARG A 39 25.19 6.70 -14.87
CA ARG A 39 26.34 6.90 -15.77
C ARG A 39 26.07 6.40 -17.19
N THR A 40 25.14 5.46 -17.37
CA THR A 40 24.75 4.97 -18.71
C THR A 40 23.75 5.87 -19.42
N GLY A 41 23.02 6.72 -18.69
CA GLY A 41 21.87 7.51 -19.17
C GLY A 41 20.61 6.68 -19.48
N ARG A 42 20.63 5.35 -19.32
CA ARG A 42 19.49 4.44 -19.64
C ARG A 42 18.47 4.37 -18.51
N LEU A 43 17.79 5.47 -18.27
CA LEU A 43 16.83 5.59 -17.14
C LEU A 43 15.40 5.19 -17.50
N HIS A 44 15.07 5.16 -18.79
CA HIS A 44 13.78 4.69 -19.28
C HIS A 44 13.64 3.17 -19.11
N ARG A 45 12.42 2.70 -18.75
CA ARG A 45 12.17 1.28 -18.50
C ARG A 45 12.57 0.37 -19.66
N TYR A 46 12.23 0.76 -20.89
CA TYR A 46 12.49 -0.04 -22.08
C TYR A 46 13.76 0.44 -22.78
N GLY A 47 14.58 -0.52 -23.20
CA GLY A 47 15.82 -0.26 -23.90
C GLY A 47 15.81 -0.78 -25.34
N GLU A 48 16.87 -0.49 -26.09
CA GLU A 48 17.09 -1.09 -27.39
C GLU A 48 17.39 -2.59 -27.27
N GLN A 49 17.18 -3.33 -28.35
CA GLN A 49 17.44 -4.76 -28.39
C GLN A 49 18.92 -5.03 -28.08
N GLY A 50 19.23 -5.92 -27.13
CA GLY A 50 20.56 -6.20 -26.66
C GLY A 50 21.10 -5.32 -25.53
N SER A 51 20.32 -4.38 -25.00
CA SER A 51 20.72 -3.52 -23.88
C SER A 51 20.69 -4.20 -22.49
N GLY A 52 20.36 -5.49 -22.42
CA GLY A 52 20.18 -6.25 -21.19
C GLY A 52 18.74 -6.20 -20.69
N THR A 53 18.45 -6.97 -19.63
CA THR A 53 17.12 -6.99 -19.00
C THR A 53 16.88 -5.71 -18.20
N PRO A 54 15.77 -4.98 -18.40
CA PRO A 54 15.45 -3.76 -17.67
C PRO A 54 15.32 -4.02 -16.16
N GLU A 55 15.77 -3.06 -15.33
CA GLU A 55 15.69 -3.16 -13.87
C GLU A 55 14.27 -3.40 -13.34
N PRO A 56 13.21 -2.73 -13.88
CA PRO A 56 11.85 -3.03 -13.45
C PRO A 56 11.43 -4.47 -13.76
N SER A 57 11.93 -5.07 -14.83
CA SER A 57 11.59 -6.45 -15.19
C SER A 57 12.22 -7.47 -14.23
N LEU A 58 13.42 -7.18 -13.76
CA LEU A 58 14.09 -7.98 -12.72
C LEU A 58 13.41 -7.79 -11.36
N LEU A 59 13.05 -6.54 -11.01
CA LEU A 59 12.27 -6.24 -9.81
C LEU A 59 10.93 -6.99 -9.78
N GLU A 60 10.22 -7.02 -10.91
CA GLU A 60 8.96 -7.75 -11.08
C GLU A 60 9.14 -9.24 -10.81
N GLN A 61 10.18 -9.85 -11.35
CA GLN A 61 10.50 -11.26 -11.13
C GLN A 61 10.83 -11.56 -9.65
N GLU A 62 11.68 -10.74 -9.04
CA GLU A 62 12.12 -10.90 -7.65
C GLU A 62 10.95 -10.71 -6.68
N TYR A 63 10.10 -9.71 -6.90
CA TYR A 63 8.98 -9.43 -6.04
C TYR A 63 7.83 -10.45 -6.20
N ALA A 64 7.53 -10.88 -7.42
CA ALA A 64 6.57 -11.95 -7.67
C ALA A 64 6.98 -13.25 -6.95
N ALA A 65 8.27 -13.61 -7.03
CA ALA A 65 8.82 -14.75 -6.31
C ALA A 65 8.72 -14.59 -4.79
N TYR A 66 8.95 -13.37 -4.26
CA TYR A 66 8.87 -13.08 -2.84
C TYR A 66 7.45 -13.27 -2.27
N VAL A 67 6.41 -12.81 -2.98
CA VAL A 67 5.02 -12.93 -2.51
C VAL A 67 4.33 -14.22 -2.99
N GLY A 68 4.91 -14.96 -3.93
CA GLY A 68 4.32 -16.17 -4.51
C GLY A 68 3.24 -15.88 -5.56
N ALA A 69 3.34 -14.78 -6.29
CA ALA A 69 2.44 -14.43 -7.38
C ALA A 69 3.02 -14.85 -8.74
N LYS A 70 2.14 -15.09 -9.72
CA LYS A 70 2.54 -15.46 -11.09
C LYS A 70 3.08 -14.27 -11.88
N TYR A 71 2.49 -13.09 -11.70
CA TYR A 71 2.85 -11.85 -12.39
C TYR A 71 3.03 -10.70 -11.40
N CYS A 72 3.99 -9.83 -11.71
CA CYS A 72 4.16 -8.54 -11.07
C CYS A 72 4.41 -7.49 -12.15
N VAL A 73 3.84 -6.30 -12.00
CA VAL A 73 4.08 -5.15 -12.88
C VAL A 73 4.47 -3.94 -12.05
N ALA A 74 5.66 -3.39 -12.32
CA ALA A 74 6.19 -2.21 -11.65
C ALA A 74 5.65 -0.93 -12.32
N VAL A 75 5.03 -0.07 -11.53
CA VAL A 75 4.34 1.14 -11.97
C VAL A 75 4.78 2.37 -11.18
N SER A 76 4.33 3.55 -11.61
CA SER A 76 4.79 4.85 -11.08
C SER A 76 4.36 5.13 -9.64
N SER A 77 3.31 4.49 -9.13
CA SER A 77 2.83 4.62 -7.73
C SER A 77 1.83 3.51 -7.38
N CYS A 78 1.55 3.32 -6.08
CA CYS A 78 0.46 2.45 -5.65
C CYS A 78 -0.91 2.94 -6.13
N GLY A 79 -1.11 4.27 -6.18
CA GLY A 79 -2.32 4.87 -6.76
C GLY A 79 -2.50 4.49 -8.24
N ALA A 80 -1.41 4.51 -9.02
CA ALA A 80 -1.40 4.02 -10.39
C ALA A 80 -1.72 2.51 -10.45
N ALA A 81 -1.14 1.69 -9.56
CA ALA A 81 -1.43 0.26 -9.49
C ALA A 81 -2.93 0.00 -9.26
N MET A 82 -3.54 0.67 -8.27
CA MET A 82 -4.97 0.55 -7.98
C MET A 82 -5.84 1.00 -9.15
N PHE A 83 -5.53 2.14 -9.77
CA PHE A 83 -6.26 2.62 -10.95
C PHE A 83 -6.19 1.63 -12.11
N LEU A 84 -4.99 1.12 -12.42
CA LEU A 84 -4.78 0.14 -13.49
C LEU A 84 -5.50 -1.19 -13.18
N ALA A 85 -5.51 -1.63 -11.91
CA ALA A 85 -6.28 -2.80 -11.47
C ALA A 85 -7.77 -2.62 -11.73
N LEU A 86 -8.35 -1.48 -11.33
CA LEU A 86 -9.77 -1.17 -11.58
C LEU A 86 -10.09 -1.19 -13.09
N LYS A 87 -9.22 -0.62 -13.91
CA LYS A 87 -9.40 -0.60 -15.38
C LYS A 87 -9.29 -1.99 -15.98
N ALA A 88 -8.31 -2.80 -15.57
CA ALA A 88 -8.13 -4.18 -16.03
C ALA A 88 -9.29 -5.10 -15.62
N LEU A 89 -9.90 -4.85 -14.44
CA LEU A 89 -11.10 -5.55 -13.99
C LEU A 89 -12.40 -5.00 -14.59
N GLY A 90 -12.29 -4.11 -15.58
CA GLY A 90 -13.41 -3.65 -16.40
C GLY A 90 -14.29 -2.58 -15.75
N VAL A 91 -13.80 -1.85 -14.73
CA VAL A 91 -14.52 -0.71 -14.14
C VAL A 91 -14.69 0.41 -15.17
N LYS A 92 -15.91 0.86 -15.35
CA LYS A 92 -16.33 1.89 -16.31
C LYS A 92 -16.79 3.16 -15.60
N PRO A 93 -16.84 4.30 -16.30
CA PRO A 93 -17.47 5.51 -15.79
C PRO A 93 -18.89 5.25 -15.27
N GLY A 94 -19.19 5.73 -14.07
CA GLY A 94 -20.47 5.55 -13.41
C GLY A 94 -20.63 4.25 -12.62
N ASP A 95 -19.71 3.30 -12.72
CA ASP A 95 -19.73 2.07 -11.91
C ASP A 95 -19.53 2.40 -10.43
N LYS A 96 -19.98 1.48 -9.57
CA LYS A 96 -19.74 1.52 -8.12
C LYS A 96 -18.59 0.58 -7.77
N VAL A 97 -17.74 1.02 -6.84
CA VAL A 97 -16.64 0.24 -6.25
C VAL A 97 -16.79 0.25 -4.75
N LEU A 98 -16.88 -0.92 -4.12
CA LEU A 98 -16.82 -1.05 -2.66
C LEU A 98 -15.40 -0.69 -2.19
N THR A 99 -15.28 0.00 -1.05
CA THR A 99 -13.97 0.31 -0.45
C THR A 99 -14.10 0.52 1.05
N SER A 100 -13.01 0.28 1.80
CA SER A 100 -12.97 0.49 3.25
C SER A 100 -13.20 1.96 3.59
N SER A 101 -13.98 2.25 4.65
CA SER A 101 -14.19 3.61 5.15
C SER A 101 -12.92 4.18 5.83
N PHE A 102 -12.12 3.31 6.47
CA PHE A 102 -10.82 3.67 7.00
C PHE A 102 -9.73 3.41 5.96
N THR A 103 -9.33 4.46 5.25
CA THR A 103 -8.35 4.37 4.16
C THR A 103 -7.60 5.70 3.97
N LEU A 104 -6.70 5.76 3.00
CA LEU A 104 -5.95 6.96 2.64
C LEU A 104 -6.43 7.50 1.29
N ALA A 105 -6.29 8.81 1.06
CA ALA A 105 -6.73 9.54 -0.12
C ALA A 105 -6.44 8.87 -1.49
N PRO A 106 -5.30 8.18 -1.73
CA PRO A 106 -5.06 7.50 -3.00
C PRO A 106 -6.08 6.40 -3.36
N VAL A 107 -6.74 5.79 -2.37
CA VAL A 107 -7.75 4.73 -2.60
C VAL A 107 -9.01 5.30 -3.22
N PRO A 108 -9.75 6.24 -2.59
CA PRO A 108 -10.87 6.91 -3.27
C PRO A 108 -10.41 7.70 -4.49
N GLY A 109 -9.17 8.19 -4.52
CA GLY A 109 -8.57 8.85 -5.68
C GLY A 109 -8.47 7.95 -6.89
N ALA A 110 -8.07 6.68 -6.74
CA ALA A 110 -8.02 5.71 -7.83
C ALA A 110 -9.43 5.38 -8.37
N ILE A 111 -10.42 5.28 -7.48
CA ILE A 111 -11.83 5.07 -7.85
C ILE A 111 -12.35 6.27 -8.65
N ALA A 112 -12.12 7.50 -8.16
CA ALA A 112 -12.51 8.73 -8.86
C ALA A 112 -11.78 8.87 -10.20
N HIS A 113 -10.50 8.52 -10.29
CA HIS A 113 -9.73 8.52 -11.54
C HIS A 113 -10.30 7.54 -12.56
N ALA A 114 -10.86 6.42 -12.13
CA ALA A 114 -11.60 5.49 -13.00
C ALA A 114 -13.00 6.02 -13.39
N ALA A 115 -13.38 7.23 -12.97
CA ALA A 115 -14.70 7.83 -13.11
C ALA A 115 -15.82 6.97 -12.47
N ALA A 116 -15.49 6.20 -11.44
CA ALA A 116 -16.40 5.38 -10.66
C ALA A 116 -16.77 6.08 -9.32
N SER A 117 -17.76 5.54 -8.63
CA SER A 117 -18.22 6.04 -7.33
C SER A 117 -17.87 5.06 -6.21
N ALA A 118 -17.30 5.56 -5.11
CA ALA A 118 -17.01 4.76 -3.95
C ALA A 118 -18.29 4.44 -3.15
N VAL A 119 -18.43 3.18 -2.74
CA VAL A 119 -19.41 2.73 -1.74
C VAL A 119 -18.63 2.28 -0.52
N LEU A 120 -18.72 3.03 0.56
CA LEU A 120 -17.95 2.78 1.76
C LEU A 120 -18.45 1.54 2.50
N VAL A 121 -17.53 0.69 2.93
CA VAL A 121 -17.77 -0.44 3.84
C VAL A 121 -17.25 -0.02 5.23
N GLU A 122 -18.05 -0.23 6.26
CA GLU A 122 -17.72 0.20 7.61
C GLU A 122 -16.47 -0.47 8.18
N THR A 123 -15.88 0.19 9.16
CA THR A 123 -14.69 -0.26 9.88
C THR A 123 -15.06 -0.49 11.34
N LEU A 124 -14.59 -1.60 11.90
CA LEU A 124 -14.75 -1.95 13.31
C LEU A 124 -13.76 -1.15 14.19
N GLU A 125 -13.92 -1.24 15.53
CA GLU A 125 -13.08 -0.53 16.50
C GLU A 125 -11.59 -0.99 16.46
N ASP A 126 -11.33 -2.20 15.97
CA ASP A 126 -9.98 -2.74 15.77
C ASP A 126 -9.37 -2.33 14.43
N TYR A 127 -10.02 -1.42 13.71
CA TYR A 127 -9.64 -0.90 12.38
C TYR A 127 -9.76 -1.91 11.24
N THR A 128 -10.38 -3.07 11.45
CA THR A 128 -10.68 -4.04 10.39
C THR A 128 -12.01 -3.72 9.70
N THR A 129 -12.22 -4.29 8.51
CA THR A 129 -13.47 -4.11 7.77
C THR A 129 -14.61 -4.88 8.44
N ASP A 130 -15.77 -4.25 8.62
CA ASP A 130 -17.00 -4.92 9.07
C ASP A 130 -17.52 -5.88 7.99
N LEU A 131 -17.34 -7.19 8.24
CA LEU A 131 -17.77 -8.24 7.31
C LEU A 131 -19.30 -8.30 7.14
N ALA A 132 -20.07 -7.93 8.15
CA ALA A 132 -21.53 -7.91 8.03
C ALA A 132 -21.99 -6.74 7.13
N ASP A 133 -21.35 -5.59 7.23
CA ASP A 133 -21.59 -4.48 6.33
C ASP A 133 -21.12 -4.77 4.90
N LEU A 134 -19.95 -5.44 4.75
CA LEU A 134 -19.46 -5.89 3.46
C LEU A 134 -20.49 -6.83 2.78
N GLU A 135 -20.99 -7.84 3.47
CA GLU A 135 -22.00 -8.77 2.96
C GLU A 135 -23.26 -8.04 2.48
N ARG A 136 -23.78 -7.14 3.33
CA ARG A 136 -24.97 -6.35 3.01
C ARG A 136 -24.78 -5.46 1.78
N LYS A 137 -23.64 -4.80 1.67
CA LYS A 137 -23.33 -3.89 0.54
C LYS A 137 -22.94 -4.65 -0.72
N ALA A 138 -22.31 -5.81 -0.60
CA ALA A 138 -22.07 -6.72 -1.70
C ALA A 138 -23.38 -7.15 -2.37
N ALA A 139 -24.39 -7.49 -1.57
CA ALA A 139 -25.70 -7.91 -2.07
C ALA A 139 -26.52 -6.77 -2.71
N SER A 140 -26.34 -5.51 -2.27
CA SER A 140 -27.29 -4.42 -2.59
C SER A 140 -26.73 -3.30 -3.44
N SER A 141 -25.40 -3.11 -3.49
CA SER A 141 -24.79 -1.94 -4.14
C SER A 141 -24.74 -2.02 -5.66
N GLY A 142 -24.68 -3.23 -6.22
CA GLY A 142 -24.39 -3.47 -7.63
C GLY A 142 -22.91 -3.29 -8.01
N ALA A 143 -22.03 -3.12 -7.03
CA ALA A 143 -20.59 -3.05 -7.27
C ALA A 143 -20.04 -4.43 -7.68
N ARG A 144 -19.07 -4.43 -8.58
CA ARG A 144 -18.39 -5.65 -9.05
C ARG A 144 -16.93 -5.73 -8.62
N VAL A 145 -16.44 -4.72 -7.91
CA VAL A 145 -15.08 -4.67 -7.38
C VAL A 145 -15.14 -4.19 -5.94
N PHE A 146 -14.36 -4.84 -5.06
CA PHE A 146 -14.04 -4.36 -3.73
C PHE A 146 -12.55 -4.02 -3.66
N LEU A 147 -12.23 -2.74 -3.47
CA LEU A 147 -10.89 -2.23 -3.21
C LEU A 147 -10.71 -2.15 -1.68
N LEU A 148 -10.19 -3.24 -1.11
CA LEU A 148 -9.92 -3.39 0.31
C LEU A 148 -8.61 -2.68 0.66
N SER A 149 -8.63 -1.75 1.61
CA SER A 149 -7.42 -1.10 2.12
C SER A 149 -7.00 -1.71 3.46
N HIS A 150 -5.77 -2.23 3.52
CA HIS A 150 -5.14 -2.68 4.77
C HIS A 150 -4.52 -1.47 5.51
N MET A 151 -5.36 -0.46 5.77
CA MET A 151 -4.90 0.81 6.31
C MET A 151 -4.13 0.64 7.61
N ARG A 152 -2.94 1.24 7.69
CA ARG A 152 -2.03 1.17 8.85
C ARG A 152 -1.60 -0.25 9.26
N GLY A 153 -1.76 -1.23 8.35
CA GLY A 153 -1.34 -2.60 8.59
C GLY A 153 -2.36 -3.41 9.41
N HIS A 154 -3.63 -2.96 9.50
CA HIS A 154 -4.72 -3.77 10.05
C HIS A 154 -5.28 -4.67 8.97
N ILE A 155 -5.29 -5.98 9.24
CA ILE A 155 -5.67 -7.00 8.28
C ILE A 155 -6.99 -7.63 8.74
N THR A 156 -8.02 -7.51 7.90
CA THR A 156 -9.30 -8.20 8.11
C THR A 156 -9.13 -9.69 7.81
N ASP A 157 -10.04 -10.56 8.31
CA ASP A 157 -10.07 -11.96 7.91
C ASP A 157 -10.20 -12.08 6.38
N LEU A 158 -9.05 -12.29 5.73
CA LEU A 158 -8.96 -12.28 4.27
C LEU A 158 -9.66 -13.48 3.63
N ARG A 159 -9.78 -14.61 4.34
CA ARG A 159 -10.55 -15.74 3.84
C ARG A 159 -12.05 -15.42 3.84
N ALA A 160 -12.55 -14.85 4.93
CA ALA A 160 -13.95 -14.41 5.02
C ALA A 160 -14.28 -13.31 4.00
N VAL A 161 -13.39 -12.32 3.81
CA VAL A 161 -13.54 -11.30 2.75
C VAL A 161 -13.62 -11.96 1.38
N ARG A 162 -12.71 -12.89 1.08
CA ARG A 162 -12.69 -13.59 -0.21
C ARG A 162 -13.96 -14.39 -0.44
N ASP A 163 -14.42 -15.12 0.57
CA ASP A 163 -15.66 -15.92 0.50
C ASP A 163 -16.90 -15.04 0.22
N ILE A 164 -16.97 -13.86 0.85
CA ILE A 164 -18.03 -12.88 0.56
C ILE A 164 -17.94 -12.41 -0.90
N CYS A 165 -16.76 -11.99 -1.33
CA CYS A 165 -16.56 -11.50 -2.69
C CYS A 165 -16.94 -12.57 -3.74
N ASP A 166 -16.52 -13.81 -3.54
CA ASP A 166 -16.80 -14.92 -4.46
C ASP A 166 -18.29 -15.25 -4.53
N ARG A 167 -19.03 -15.25 -3.39
CA ARG A 167 -20.48 -15.47 -3.38
C ARG A 167 -21.25 -14.42 -4.18
N HIS A 168 -20.75 -13.18 -4.21
CA HIS A 168 -21.41 -12.07 -4.91
C HIS A 168 -20.79 -11.73 -6.27
N GLY A 169 -19.82 -12.53 -6.76
CA GLY A 169 -19.15 -12.27 -8.03
C GLY A 169 -18.38 -10.95 -8.07
N ILE A 170 -17.81 -10.55 -6.92
CA ILE A 170 -17.05 -9.31 -6.74
C ILE A 170 -15.56 -9.60 -6.85
N ALA A 171 -14.86 -8.88 -7.71
CA ALA A 171 -13.41 -8.96 -7.79
C ALA A 171 -12.77 -8.22 -6.61
N LEU A 172 -11.91 -8.92 -5.84
CA LEU A 172 -11.18 -8.34 -4.73
C LEU A 172 -9.85 -7.75 -5.21
N VAL A 173 -9.60 -6.49 -4.89
CA VAL A 173 -8.31 -5.78 -5.03
C VAL A 173 -7.83 -5.40 -3.64
N GLU A 174 -6.59 -5.73 -3.31
CA GLU A 174 -5.99 -5.43 -2.01
C GLU A 174 -5.02 -4.25 -2.12
N ASP A 175 -5.28 -3.15 -1.40
CA ASP A 175 -4.31 -2.08 -1.16
C ASP A 175 -3.40 -2.48 -0.01
N CYS A 176 -2.21 -2.94 -0.35
CA CYS A 176 -1.16 -3.41 0.54
C CYS A 176 -0.09 -2.35 0.81
N ALA A 177 -0.39 -1.06 0.64
CA ALA A 177 0.57 0.02 0.86
C ALA A 177 1.14 0.07 2.30
N HIS A 178 0.51 -0.61 3.25
CA HIS A 178 0.93 -0.72 4.64
C HIS A 178 1.18 -2.15 5.11
N THR A 179 1.14 -3.14 4.22
CA THR A 179 1.26 -4.57 4.58
C THR A 179 2.28 -5.33 3.73
N MET A 180 3.23 -4.62 3.09
CA MET A 180 4.30 -5.30 2.37
C MET A 180 5.08 -6.20 3.33
N GLY A 181 5.14 -7.50 3.02
CA GLY A 181 5.76 -8.52 3.87
C GLY A 181 4.83 -9.16 4.91
N ALA A 182 3.67 -8.56 5.19
CA ALA A 182 2.71 -9.14 6.12
C ALA A 182 1.98 -10.35 5.52
N ARG A 183 1.45 -11.20 6.43
CA ARG A 183 0.75 -12.42 6.05
C ARG A 183 -0.52 -12.60 6.89
N TRP A 184 -1.48 -13.28 6.30
CA TRP A 184 -2.64 -13.81 6.97
C TRP A 184 -2.62 -15.34 6.84
N ASP A 185 -2.60 -16.05 7.94
CA ASP A 185 -2.55 -17.52 7.95
C ASP A 185 -1.43 -18.08 7.03
N GLY A 186 -0.24 -17.45 7.11
CA GLY A 186 0.96 -17.83 6.35
C GLY A 186 1.01 -17.38 4.90
N GLN A 187 -0.09 -16.87 4.32
CA GLN A 187 -0.16 -16.37 2.94
C GLN A 187 0.04 -14.84 2.92
N HIS A 188 0.83 -14.31 1.98
CA HIS A 188 1.06 -12.87 1.85
C HIS A 188 -0.22 -12.10 1.53
N THR A 189 -0.45 -10.97 2.23
CA THR A 189 -1.45 -9.98 1.80
C THR A 189 -1.18 -9.54 0.37
N GLY A 190 -2.23 -9.22 -0.38
CA GLY A 190 -2.14 -8.90 -1.82
C GLY A 190 -2.19 -10.13 -2.73
N THR A 191 -2.30 -11.35 -2.15
CA THR A 191 -2.43 -12.60 -2.92
C THR A 191 -3.73 -13.36 -2.64
N PHE A 192 -4.61 -12.79 -1.84
CA PHE A 192 -5.95 -13.34 -1.58
C PHE A 192 -6.96 -12.91 -2.64
N GLY A 193 -6.83 -11.68 -3.14
CA GLY A 193 -7.67 -11.12 -4.18
C GLY A 193 -7.22 -11.46 -5.60
N HIS A 194 -7.87 -10.84 -6.56
CA HIS A 194 -7.50 -10.88 -7.98
C HIS A 194 -6.23 -10.08 -8.25
N VAL A 195 -6.05 -8.98 -7.48
CA VAL A 195 -4.92 -8.05 -7.61
C VAL A 195 -4.47 -7.56 -6.24
N GLY A 196 -3.16 -7.54 -6.02
CA GLY A 196 -2.53 -6.86 -4.88
C GLY A 196 -1.72 -5.64 -5.35
N CYS A 197 -1.88 -4.51 -4.65
CA CYS A 197 -1.21 -3.25 -4.97
C CYS A 197 -0.33 -2.81 -3.82
N TYR A 198 0.96 -2.54 -4.08
CA TYR A 198 1.94 -2.16 -3.05
C TYR A 198 2.57 -0.81 -3.37
N SER A 199 2.96 -0.09 -2.33
CA SER A 199 3.62 1.21 -2.45
C SER A 199 5.11 1.10 -2.13
N THR A 200 5.93 1.79 -2.92
CA THR A 200 7.35 1.97 -2.69
C THR A 200 7.73 3.44 -2.51
N GLN A 201 6.76 4.24 -2.05
CA GLN A 201 6.96 5.63 -1.68
C GLN A 201 7.88 5.72 -0.44
N THR A 202 8.56 6.83 -0.24
CA THR A 202 9.62 7.07 0.79
C THR A 202 9.34 6.47 2.17
N TYR A 203 8.10 6.56 2.66
CA TYR A 203 7.72 6.10 4.01
C TYR A 203 7.19 4.66 4.05
N LYS A 204 7.55 3.83 3.07
CA LYS A 204 7.12 2.43 3.00
C LYS A 204 8.25 1.46 3.37
N HIS A 205 7.95 0.18 3.42
CA HIS A 205 8.85 -0.89 3.85
C HIS A 205 10.14 -1.00 3.00
N ILE A 206 10.01 -0.73 1.70
CA ILE A 206 11.10 -0.43 0.76
C ILE A 206 10.72 0.83 0.01
N ASN A 207 11.70 1.63 -0.39
CA ASN A 207 11.42 2.90 -1.01
C ASN A 207 12.39 3.29 -2.13
N ALA A 208 11.85 4.00 -3.12
CA ALA A 208 12.62 4.65 -4.18
C ALA A 208 12.14 6.11 -4.40
N GLY A 209 11.64 6.75 -3.35
CA GLY A 209 10.99 8.07 -3.43
C GLY A 209 9.53 7.92 -3.83
N GLU A 210 9.27 7.45 -5.03
CA GLU A 210 7.94 7.10 -5.56
C GLU A 210 7.98 5.73 -6.27
N GLY A 211 6.85 5.05 -6.33
CA GLY A 211 6.70 3.79 -7.05
C GLY A 211 5.58 2.91 -6.51
N GLY A 212 5.22 1.91 -7.28
CA GLY A 212 4.24 0.89 -6.90
C GLY A 212 4.49 -0.42 -7.63
N LEU A 213 3.96 -1.51 -7.05
CA LEU A 213 3.97 -2.84 -7.63
C LEU A 213 2.53 -3.36 -7.64
N LEU A 214 2.15 -3.99 -8.74
CA LEU A 214 0.89 -4.68 -8.88
C LEU A 214 1.18 -6.17 -9.09
N VAL A 215 0.56 -7.03 -8.29
CA VAL A 215 0.69 -8.48 -8.46
C VAL A 215 -0.65 -9.12 -8.80
N THR A 216 -0.63 -10.16 -9.61
CA THR A 216 -1.82 -10.92 -9.99
C THR A 216 -1.44 -12.32 -10.49
N ASN A 217 -2.40 -13.25 -10.41
CA ASN A 217 -2.29 -14.57 -11.05
C ASN A 217 -3.08 -14.66 -12.36
N ASP A 218 -3.84 -13.61 -12.70
CA ASP A 218 -4.66 -13.51 -13.89
C ASP A 218 -3.84 -12.96 -15.08
N GLU A 219 -3.76 -13.72 -16.16
CA GLU A 219 -2.97 -13.35 -17.35
C GLU A 219 -3.59 -12.19 -18.14
N ASP A 220 -4.93 -12.10 -18.19
CA ASP A 220 -5.61 -10.99 -18.88
C ASP A 220 -5.42 -9.68 -18.12
N VAL A 221 -5.50 -9.70 -16.79
CA VAL A 221 -5.16 -8.55 -15.94
C VAL A 221 -3.70 -8.14 -16.12
N ALA A 222 -2.77 -9.10 -16.09
CA ALA A 222 -1.34 -8.81 -16.26
C ALA A 222 -1.04 -8.18 -17.62
N ALA A 223 -1.59 -8.74 -18.71
CA ALA A 223 -1.40 -8.20 -20.06
C ALA A 223 -1.95 -6.78 -20.20
N GLN A 224 -3.18 -6.54 -19.72
CA GLN A 224 -3.79 -5.22 -19.77
C GLN A 224 -2.99 -4.20 -18.94
N VAL A 225 -2.53 -4.55 -17.73
CA VAL A 225 -1.73 -3.65 -16.89
C VAL A 225 -0.39 -3.33 -17.55
N ILE A 226 0.29 -4.30 -18.16
CA ILE A 226 1.52 -4.06 -18.92
C ILE A 226 1.27 -3.06 -20.07
N LEU A 227 0.21 -3.27 -20.85
CA LEU A 227 -0.17 -2.37 -21.96
C LEU A 227 -0.52 -0.98 -21.45
N MET A 228 -1.40 -0.88 -20.44
CA MET A 228 -1.83 0.39 -19.84
C MET A 228 -0.70 1.16 -19.17
N SER A 229 0.29 0.46 -18.58
CA SER A 229 1.45 1.11 -17.98
C SER A 229 2.31 1.86 -19.01
N GLY A 230 2.21 1.50 -20.29
CA GLY A 230 2.87 2.22 -21.37
C GLY A 230 4.05 1.47 -21.96
N CYS A 231 3.87 0.22 -22.37
CA CYS A 231 4.96 -0.63 -22.89
C CYS A 231 5.31 -0.36 -24.36
N TYR A 232 4.53 0.45 -25.12
CA TYR A 232 4.77 0.74 -26.53
C TYR A 232 5.02 -0.52 -27.40
N MET A 233 4.28 -1.58 -27.15
CA MET A 233 4.44 -2.91 -27.76
C MET A 233 5.73 -3.66 -27.39
N MET A 234 6.57 -3.11 -26.48
CA MET A 234 7.79 -3.76 -25.97
C MET A 234 7.50 -4.68 -24.77
N TYR A 235 6.33 -5.31 -24.73
CA TYR A 235 5.95 -6.22 -23.65
C TYR A 235 6.82 -7.48 -23.60
N ASP A 236 7.56 -7.80 -24.66
CA ASP A 236 8.57 -8.86 -24.68
C ASP A 236 9.75 -8.62 -23.75
N GLN A 237 10.00 -7.37 -23.33
CA GLN A 237 11.02 -7.02 -22.35
C GLN A 237 10.61 -7.27 -20.89
N HIS A 238 9.36 -7.67 -20.63
CA HIS A 238 8.95 -8.18 -19.32
C HIS A 238 9.31 -9.66 -19.19
N VAL A 239 10.10 -10.03 -18.17
CA VAL A 239 10.48 -11.44 -17.91
C VAL A 239 9.24 -12.25 -17.54
N LEU A 240 8.45 -11.74 -16.59
CA LEU A 240 7.16 -12.32 -16.22
C LEU A 240 6.04 -11.68 -17.04
N ARG A 241 5.67 -12.31 -18.14
CA ARG A 241 4.59 -11.84 -19.00
C ARG A 241 3.69 -12.99 -19.43
N PRO A 242 2.42 -12.70 -19.73
CA PRO A 242 1.53 -13.62 -20.44
C PRO A 242 2.06 -14.00 -21.83
N SER A 243 1.44 -15.00 -22.44
CA SER A 243 1.76 -15.42 -23.80
C SER A 243 1.39 -14.35 -24.85
N ALA A 244 1.96 -14.46 -26.04
CA ALA A 244 1.67 -13.52 -27.14
C ALA A 244 0.18 -13.49 -27.49
N GLU A 245 -0.50 -14.63 -27.43
CA GLU A 245 -1.94 -14.76 -27.75
C GLU A 245 -2.81 -13.93 -26.79
N VAL A 246 -2.39 -13.81 -25.49
CA VAL A 246 -3.10 -12.96 -24.54
C VAL A 246 -2.95 -11.49 -24.92
N PHE A 247 -1.74 -11.06 -25.30
CA PHE A 247 -1.52 -9.68 -25.76
C PHE A 247 -2.29 -9.38 -27.05
N GLU A 248 -2.42 -10.34 -27.99
CA GLU A 248 -3.21 -10.14 -29.22
C GLU A 248 -4.67 -9.80 -28.92
N ARG A 249 -5.27 -10.35 -27.87
CA ARG A 249 -6.63 -10.01 -27.46
C ARG A 249 -6.79 -8.56 -26.99
N TRP A 250 -5.75 -8.00 -26.37
CA TRP A 250 -5.85 -6.74 -25.64
C TRP A 250 -5.16 -5.54 -26.29
N ARG A 251 -4.10 -5.75 -27.10
CA ARG A 251 -3.21 -4.67 -27.56
C ARG A 251 -3.89 -3.59 -28.40
N TYR A 252 -4.99 -3.90 -29.08
CA TYR A 252 -5.69 -2.93 -29.91
C TYR A 252 -6.84 -2.19 -29.21
N VAL A 253 -7.24 -2.65 -28.02
CA VAL A 253 -8.36 -2.08 -27.26
C VAL A 253 -7.93 -1.48 -25.91
N THR A 254 -6.67 -1.67 -25.51
CA THR A 254 -6.15 -1.20 -24.23
C THR A 254 -5.44 0.14 -24.41
N PRO A 255 -5.86 1.21 -23.70
CA PRO A 255 -5.21 2.52 -23.78
C PRO A 255 -3.86 2.52 -23.06
N ASN A 256 -2.99 3.45 -23.42
CA ASN A 256 -1.72 3.70 -22.75
C ASN A 256 -1.84 4.89 -21.79
N PHE A 257 -1.65 4.67 -20.47
CA PHE A 257 -1.71 5.72 -19.45
C PHE A 257 -0.32 6.20 -19.00
N SER A 258 0.77 5.63 -19.52
CA SER A 258 2.14 6.07 -19.25
C SER A 258 2.56 6.04 -17.77
N MET A 259 2.14 5.00 -17.03
CA MET A 259 2.31 4.84 -15.58
C MET A 259 3.43 3.83 -15.22
N ARG A 260 4.43 3.66 -16.06
CA ARG A 260 5.57 2.74 -15.85
C ARG A 260 6.56 3.23 -14.82
N MET A 261 7.22 2.32 -14.14
CA MET A 261 8.36 2.62 -13.27
C MET A 261 9.64 2.85 -14.10
N SER A 262 10.51 3.76 -13.68
CA SER A 262 11.83 3.96 -14.30
C SER A 262 12.83 2.89 -13.89
N ASN A 263 13.90 2.70 -14.71
CA ASN A 263 15.02 1.84 -14.35
C ASN A 263 15.68 2.27 -13.03
N LEU A 264 15.81 3.58 -12.80
CA LEU A 264 16.45 4.11 -11.59
C LEU A 264 15.69 3.74 -10.32
N ALA A 265 14.35 3.90 -10.32
CA ALA A 265 13.53 3.53 -9.18
C ALA A 265 13.62 2.02 -8.88
N ALA A 266 13.57 1.19 -9.92
CA ALA A 266 13.69 -0.26 -9.76
C ALA A 266 15.07 -0.70 -9.25
N ALA A 267 16.15 -0.09 -9.73
CA ALA A 267 17.51 -0.37 -9.26
C ALA A 267 17.67 -0.06 -7.75
N LEU A 268 17.02 1.00 -7.26
CA LEU A 268 17.00 1.32 -5.82
C LEU A 268 16.20 0.31 -5.00
N LEU A 269 15.14 -0.28 -5.56
CA LEU A 269 14.24 -1.18 -4.84
C LEU A 269 14.76 -2.61 -4.73
N ARG A 270 15.36 -3.15 -5.78
CA ARG A 270 15.74 -4.56 -5.85
C ARG A 270 16.57 -5.05 -4.65
N PRO A 271 17.68 -4.39 -4.25
CA PRO A 271 18.45 -4.83 -3.09
C PRO A 271 17.71 -4.74 -1.76
N GLN A 272 16.64 -3.95 -1.69
CA GLN A 272 15.85 -3.78 -0.48
C GLN A 272 14.86 -4.94 -0.22
N ILE A 273 14.49 -5.73 -1.24
CA ILE A 273 13.59 -6.89 -1.08
C ILE A 273 14.19 -7.88 -0.06
N ALA A 274 15.49 -8.14 -0.13
CA ALA A 274 16.17 -9.04 0.80
C ALA A 274 16.14 -8.53 2.26
N LEU A 275 15.94 -7.24 2.48
CA LEU A 275 15.91 -6.62 3.81
C LEU A 275 14.51 -6.61 4.44
N LEU A 276 13.45 -6.96 3.70
CA LEU A 276 12.06 -6.86 4.18
C LEU A 276 11.83 -7.66 5.48
N THR A 277 12.32 -8.89 5.54
CA THR A 277 12.13 -9.74 6.73
C THR A 277 12.85 -9.16 7.96
N GLU A 278 14.10 -8.74 7.81
CA GLU A 278 14.88 -8.15 8.91
C GLU A 278 14.24 -6.85 9.42
N ARG A 279 13.84 -5.96 8.50
CA ARG A 279 13.14 -4.70 8.84
C ARG A 279 11.83 -4.98 9.56
N GLY A 280 11.03 -5.91 9.06
CA GLY A 280 9.77 -6.31 9.68
C GLY A 280 9.95 -6.83 11.10
N LEU A 281 10.93 -7.70 11.34
CA LEU A 281 11.27 -8.22 12.67
C LEU A 281 11.76 -7.14 13.62
N ARG A 282 12.54 -6.17 13.13
CA ARG A 282 12.99 -5.03 13.94
C ARG A 282 11.81 -4.13 14.35
N TRP A 283 10.92 -3.79 13.42
CA TRP A 283 9.73 -2.99 13.70
C TRP A 283 8.78 -3.73 14.63
N ARG A 284 8.63 -5.05 14.46
CA ARG A 284 7.80 -5.88 15.35
C ARG A 284 8.29 -5.84 16.80
N ARG A 285 9.61 -5.94 17.04
CA ARG A 285 10.17 -5.80 18.40
C ARG A 285 9.84 -4.46 19.03
N ILE A 286 9.98 -3.36 18.27
CA ILE A 286 9.63 -2.02 18.75
C ILE A 286 8.13 -1.93 19.09
N TYR A 287 7.28 -2.47 18.23
CA TYR A 287 5.83 -2.51 18.46
C TYR A 287 5.49 -3.30 19.72
N ASP A 288 6.06 -4.48 19.89
CA ASP A 288 5.80 -5.37 21.04
C ASP A 288 6.25 -4.73 22.36
N ASP A 289 7.38 -4.01 22.36
CA ASP A 289 7.85 -3.28 23.54
C ASP A 289 6.95 -2.08 23.88
N LEU A 290 6.49 -1.33 22.88
CA LEU A 290 5.50 -0.27 23.06
C LEU A 290 4.16 -0.83 23.54
N ALA A 291 3.69 -1.93 22.97
CA ALA A 291 2.44 -2.57 23.35
C ALA A 291 2.44 -3.03 24.81
N LYS A 292 3.55 -3.61 25.28
CA LYS A 292 3.73 -3.96 26.70
C LYS A 292 3.64 -2.74 27.62
N ALA A 293 4.30 -1.64 27.24
CA ALA A 293 4.25 -0.39 28.01
C ALA A 293 2.84 0.21 28.02
N PHE A 294 2.15 0.20 26.87
CA PHE A 294 0.79 0.75 26.74
C PHE A 294 -0.24 -0.08 27.48
N ALA A 295 -0.07 -1.40 27.62
CA ALA A 295 -0.96 -2.27 28.37
C ALA A 295 -1.07 -1.89 29.86
N THR A 296 -0.09 -1.15 30.40
CA THR A 296 -0.11 -0.66 31.79
C THR A 296 -0.62 0.78 31.91
N ALA A 297 -0.84 1.47 30.79
CA ALA A 297 -1.30 2.85 30.79
C ALA A 297 -2.82 2.92 31.00
N PRO A 298 -3.32 3.71 31.97
CA PRO A 298 -4.74 3.86 32.18
C PRO A 298 -5.39 4.56 30.98
N HIS A 299 -6.62 4.19 30.67
CA HIS A 299 -7.43 4.77 29.59
C HIS A 299 -6.89 4.57 28.15
N LEU A 300 -5.83 3.78 27.96
CA LEU A 300 -5.30 3.47 26.64
C LEU A 300 -5.62 2.01 26.27
N THR A 301 -6.17 1.82 25.09
CA THR A 301 -6.51 0.49 24.56
C THR A 301 -5.88 0.32 23.18
N LEU A 302 -5.15 -0.78 22.99
CA LEU A 302 -4.66 -1.21 21.69
C LEU A 302 -5.71 -2.07 20.98
N PRO A 303 -5.82 -2.00 19.63
CA PRO A 303 -6.67 -2.90 18.88
C PRO A 303 -6.21 -4.35 19.08
N VAL A 304 -7.18 -5.26 19.18
CA VAL A 304 -6.92 -6.69 19.26
C VAL A 304 -6.48 -7.17 17.88
N ARG A 305 -5.38 -7.93 17.85
CA ARG A 305 -4.87 -8.56 16.63
C ARG A 305 -5.27 -10.03 16.59
N ASP A 306 -5.68 -10.52 15.42
CA ASP A 306 -5.95 -11.95 15.23
C ASP A 306 -4.64 -12.75 15.27
N ALA A 307 -4.65 -13.94 15.86
CA ALA A 307 -3.47 -14.79 15.95
C ALA A 307 -2.96 -15.30 14.59
N ARG A 308 -3.79 -15.22 13.55
CA ARG A 308 -3.43 -15.56 12.17
C ARG A 308 -2.65 -14.45 11.45
N GLU A 309 -2.61 -13.23 12.03
CA GLU A 309 -1.85 -12.12 11.47
C GLU A 309 -0.35 -12.25 11.76
N ASP A 310 0.47 -12.38 10.72
CA ASP A 310 1.88 -12.03 10.78
C ASP A 310 2.04 -10.62 10.20
N PHE A 311 1.74 -9.61 11.03
CA PHE A 311 1.72 -8.21 10.59
C PHE A 311 3.08 -7.54 10.68
N VAL A 312 3.34 -6.60 9.79
CA VAL A 312 4.54 -5.76 9.78
C VAL A 312 4.16 -4.36 10.27
N PRO A 313 4.43 -4.00 11.53
CA PRO A 313 3.98 -2.75 12.12
C PRO A 313 4.87 -1.58 11.68
N SER A 314 4.36 -0.71 10.82
CA SER A 314 4.99 0.57 10.48
C SER A 314 4.47 1.74 11.34
N SER A 315 3.48 1.50 12.18
CA SER A 315 2.86 2.48 13.08
C SER A 315 2.08 1.77 14.18
N ILE A 316 1.78 2.49 15.27
CA ILE A 316 0.93 1.99 16.36
C ILE A 316 -0.31 2.88 16.48
N GLN A 317 -1.49 2.27 16.50
CA GLN A 317 -2.78 2.91 16.75
C GLN A 317 -3.27 2.50 18.12
N PHE A 318 -3.95 3.41 18.80
CA PHE A 318 -4.58 3.16 20.09
C PHE A 318 -5.79 4.07 20.28
N SER A 319 -6.71 3.64 21.14
CA SER A 319 -7.85 4.42 21.58
C SER A 319 -7.61 4.98 22.97
N LEU A 320 -8.16 6.16 23.26
CA LEU A 320 -8.12 6.79 24.58
C LEU A 320 -9.55 6.96 25.10
N ASP A 321 -9.86 6.33 26.23
CA ASP A 321 -11.11 6.54 26.97
C ASP A 321 -10.97 7.80 27.86
N LEU A 322 -10.97 8.97 27.20
CA LEU A 322 -10.82 10.27 27.82
C LEU A 322 -11.75 11.28 27.12
N SER A 323 -12.13 12.34 27.86
CA SER A 323 -12.85 13.46 27.23
C SER A 323 -11.97 14.20 26.21
N PRO A 324 -12.55 14.83 25.18
CA PRO A 324 -11.79 15.59 24.17
C PRO A 324 -10.78 16.57 24.77
N ALA A 325 -11.17 17.33 25.81
CA ALA A 325 -10.27 18.28 26.47
C ALA A 325 -9.04 17.60 27.13
N LYS A 326 -9.22 16.40 27.70
CA LYS A 326 -8.11 15.62 28.26
C LYS A 326 -7.20 15.06 27.16
N ILE A 327 -7.79 14.67 26.03
CA ILE A 327 -7.01 14.20 24.87
C ILE A 327 -6.18 15.37 24.31
N GLU A 328 -6.77 16.56 24.14
CA GLU A 328 -6.04 17.76 23.69
C GLU A 328 -4.89 18.11 24.64
N PHE A 329 -5.13 18.05 25.94
CA PHE A 329 -4.09 18.25 26.94
C PHE A 329 -2.95 17.21 26.82
N PHE A 330 -3.30 15.92 26.69
CA PHE A 330 -2.35 14.85 26.49
C PHE A 330 -1.50 15.07 25.22
N LEU A 331 -2.13 15.45 24.10
CA LEU A 331 -1.42 15.74 22.86
C LEU A 331 -0.48 16.93 22.99
N ALA A 332 -0.88 17.99 23.72
CA ALA A 332 -0.03 19.14 24.01
C ALA A 332 1.18 18.75 24.85
N GLU A 333 0.99 17.92 25.88
CA GLU A 333 2.06 17.39 26.74
C GLU A 333 3.03 16.49 25.95
N CYS A 334 2.54 15.67 25.06
CA CYS A 334 3.37 14.88 24.13
C CYS A 334 4.20 15.79 23.21
N ALA A 335 3.58 16.79 22.61
CA ALA A 335 4.23 17.74 21.73
C ALA A 335 5.30 18.57 22.45
N ALA A 336 5.06 18.99 23.72
CA ALA A 336 6.04 19.66 24.57
C ALA A 336 7.27 18.80 24.88
N ARG A 337 7.15 17.47 24.74
CA ARG A 337 8.24 16.49 24.87
C ARG A 337 8.81 16.01 23.53
N GLY A 338 8.42 16.65 22.41
CA GLY A 338 8.92 16.33 21.06
C GLY A 338 8.20 15.15 20.39
N LEU A 339 7.10 14.65 20.96
CA LEU A 339 6.34 13.53 20.40
C LEU A 339 5.01 14.02 19.80
N TYR A 340 4.88 13.95 18.49
CA TYR A 340 3.69 14.39 17.75
C TYR A 340 2.79 13.20 17.43
N ILE A 341 1.60 13.16 18.03
CA ILE A 341 0.58 12.12 17.84
C ILE A 341 -0.58 12.69 17.03
N LYS A 342 -1.05 11.94 16.04
CA LYS A 342 -2.23 12.30 15.24
C LYS A 342 -3.50 11.80 15.92
N TRP A 343 -4.51 12.65 16.03
CA TRP A 343 -5.81 12.31 16.59
C TRP A 343 -6.92 12.57 15.57
N PHE A 344 -7.78 11.58 15.34
CA PHE A 344 -8.89 11.67 14.38
C PHE A 344 -10.09 12.48 14.92
N GLY A 345 -10.17 12.73 16.22
CA GLY A 345 -11.22 13.53 16.84
C GLY A 345 -11.08 15.04 16.68
N LEU A 346 -10.05 15.54 16.00
CA LEU A 346 -9.94 16.96 15.68
C LEU A 346 -11.03 17.36 14.68
N ARG A 347 -11.59 18.58 14.86
CA ARG A 347 -12.62 19.16 13.97
C ARG A 347 -12.15 19.19 12.50
N ILE A 348 -10.88 19.42 12.27
CA ILE A 348 -10.22 19.32 10.95
C ILE A 348 -9.00 18.43 11.13
N PRO A 349 -9.12 17.12 10.88
CA PRO A 349 -8.00 16.20 11.00
C PRO A 349 -6.91 16.59 9.99
N THR A 350 -5.72 16.88 10.49
CA THR A 350 -4.56 17.12 9.65
C THR A 350 -4.21 15.88 8.84
N ALA A 351 -3.88 16.04 7.57
CA ALA A 351 -3.45 15.01 6.62
C ALA A 351 -4.55 14.10 6.02
N PHE A 352 -5.85 14.33 6.28
CA PHE A 352 -6.94 13.52 5.73
C PHE A 352 -8.05 14.32 5.07
N THR A 353 -7.98 15.65 5.06
CA THR A 353 -9.06 16.53 4.60
C THR A 353 -8.82 17.23 3.28
N SER A 354 -7.65 17.08 2.72
CA SER A 354 -7.30 17.75 1.48
C SER A 354 -6.47 16.81 0.63
N ASN A 355 -7.13 16.10 -0.21
CA ASN A 355 -6.58 15.54 -1.47
C ASN A 355 -7.59 14.55 -2.02
#